data_79c7fd6a71d1ddceecdd4b20c7188adc
#
_entry.id   79c7fd6a71d1ddceecdd4b20c7188adc
#
_cell.length_a   1.000
_cell.length_b   1.000
_cell.length_c   1.000
_cell.angle_alpha   90.00
_cell.angle_beta   90.00
_cell.angle_gamma   90.00
#
_symmetry.space_group_name_H-M   'P 1'
#
loop_
_entity.id
_entity.type
_entity.pdbx_description
1 polymer ?
#
loop_
_entity_poly.entity_id
_entity_poly.type
_entity_poly.pdbx_seq_one_letter_code
_entity_poly.pdbx_strand_id
1 'polypeptide(L)'
;MADIIVIGGGPAGMTAALYALRNGKSVLILEKHGFGGQITYSPKVENWPGTAQMSGNEFADALLDQVMAQGAEVDLAEVLRVEDRGGMKAVFTDDGKVHEAKALIIATGVKHRMLGLPGENELVGEGISFCAVCDGDFYSGQTVCVAGGGNSALQEAILLAGKCSKVIMLQDLPEFTGEKKLQEILFARENVEKRTGVKITGLETENGELRGVTVETREGGEKETVACDGLFVAIGLIPENEAFRELAALNSYGYFDSDEACTTKTPGVFVAGDCRSKNVRQLTTAAGDGATAALAACRFIDGQG
;
A
#
# COMPACT_ATOMS: atom_id res chain seq x y z
N MET A 1 15.90 -16.18 19.76
CA MET A 1 15.01 -15.14 20.34
C MET A 1 15.57 -13.79 19.90
N ALA A 2 14.80 -13.01 19.21
CA ALA A 2 15.18 -11.65 18.77
C ALA A 2 14.76 -10.61 19.83
N ASP A 3 15.39 -9.44 19.84
CA ASP A 3 14.90 -8.32 20.67
C ASP A 3 13.61 -7.75 20.08
N ILE A 4 13.55 -7.66 18.74
CA ILE A 4 12.40 -7.11 18.01
C ILE A 4 11.98 -8.08 16.90
N ILE A 5 10.69 -8.37 16.80
CA ILE A 5 10.11 -8.99 15.61
C ILE A 5 9.41 -7.90 14.79
N VAL A 6 9.67 -7.90 13.49
CA VAL A 6 8.99 -7.04 12.49
C VAL A 6 8.07 -7.92 11.65
N ILE A 7 6.79 -7.59 11.58
CA ILE A 7 5.80 -8.29 10.76
C ILE A 7 5.53 -7.46 9.50
N GLY A 8 5.98 -7.97 8.37
CA GLY A 8 5.91 -7.36 7.06
C GLY A 8 7.27 -6.89 6.55
N GLY A 9 7.66 -7.41 5.39
CA GLY A 9 8.93 -7.15 4.69
C GLY A 9 8.85 -6.04 3.65
N GLY A 10 7.87 -5.12 3.78
CA GLY A 10 7.78 -3.92 2.95
C GLY A 10 8.73 -2.80 3.41
N PRO A 11 8.69 -1.62 2.74
CA PRO A 11 9.58 -0.50 3.03
C PRO A 11 9.55 -0.06 4.49
N ALA A 12 8.40 -0.03 5.13
CA ALA A 12 8.26 0.34 6.54
C ALA A 12 8.95 -0.69 7.46
N GLY A 13 8.70 -1.99 7.23
CA GLY A 13 9.26 -3.06 8.05
C GLY A 13 10.77 -3.19 7.89
N MET A 14 11.27 -3.19 6.66
CA MET A 14 12.72 -3.26 6.40
C MET A 14 13.45 -2.02 6.93
N THR A 15 12.86 -0.81 6.81
CA THR A 15 13.42 0.39 7.42
C THR A 15 13.43 0.29 8.95
N ALA A 16 12.36 -0.25 9.55
CA ALA A 16 12.34 -0.47 10.99
C ALA A 16 13.45 -1.42 11.44
N ALA A 17 13.64 -2.53 10.72
CA ALA A 17 14.72 -3.47 10.99
C ALA A 17 16.09 -2.81 10.90
N LEU A 18 16.35 -2.04 9.84
CA LEU A 18 17.60 -1.31 9.64
C LEU A 18 17.92 -0.40 10.84
N TYR A 19 16.95 0.41 11.27
CA TYR A 19 17.14 1.34 12.39
C TYR A 19 17.32 0.62 13.73
N ALA A 20 16.61 -0.48 13.96
CA ALA A 20 16.75 -1.30 15.17
C ALA A 20 18.12 -1.98 15.24
N LEU A 21 18.60 -2.59 14.15
CA LEU A 21 19.93 -3.20 14.05
C LEU A 21 21.05 -2.19 14.30
N ARG A 22 20.95 -0.98 13.70
CA ARG A 22 21.90 0.10 13.94
C ARG A 22 21.89 0.63 15.38
N ASN A 23 20.82 0.38 16.13
CA ASN A 23 20.75 0.63 17.58
C ASN A 23 21.15 -0.61 18.42
N GLY A 24 21.79 -1.59 17.82
CA GLY A 24 22.33 -2.77 18.52
C GLY A 24 21.29 -3.78 18.97
N LYS A 25 20.07 -3.77 18.41
CA LYS A 25 19.03 -4.76 18.68
C LYS A 25 19.09 -5.88 17.65
N SER A 26 18.86 -7.12 18.07
CA SER A 26 18.63 -8.24 17.14
C SER A 26 17.21 -8.19 16.57
N VAL A 27 17.08 -8.46 15.27
CA VAL A 27 15.79 -8.33 14.55
C VAL A 27 15.49 -9.57 13.73
N LEU A 28 14.27 -10.07 13.85
CA LEU A 28 13.66 -11.05 12.94
C LEU A 28 12.55 -10.36 12.12
N ILE A 29 12.61 -10.45 10.80
CA ILE A 29 11.54 -10.00 9.91
C ILE A 29 10.75 -11.22 9.44
N LEU A 30 9.43 -11.19 9.65
CA LEU A 30 8.49 -12.19 9.14
C LEU A 30 7.71 -11.59 7.96
N GLU A 31 7.78 -12.23 6.79
CA GLU A 31 7.08 -11.81 5.58
C GLU A 31 6.33 -13.00 4.98
N LYS A 32 5.06 -12.81 4.58
CA LYS A 32 4.22 -13.92 4.12
C LYS A 32 4.38 -14.29 2.64
N HIS A 33 4.81 -13.35 1.79
CA HIS A 33 4.87 -13.57 0.35
C HIS A 33 6.27 -13.33 -0.22
N GLY A 34 6.71 -12.07 -0.21
CA GLY A 34 7.99 -11.66 -0.77
C GLY A 34 8.37 -10.28 -0.25
N PHE A 35 9.67 -10.05 -0.12
CA PHE A 35 10.20 -8.79 0.38
C PHE A 35 9.97 -7.65 -0.63
N GLY A 36 9.72 -6.46 -0.11
CA GLY A 36 9.45 -5.25 -0.88
C GLY A 36 8.00 -4.75 -0.75
N GLY A 37 7.02 -5.65 -0.62
CA GLY A 37 5.61 -5.27 -0.53
C GLY A 37 5.11 -4.58 -1.82
N GLN A 38 4.20 -3.61 -1.70
CA GLN A 38 3.53 -2.98 -2.84
C GLN A 38 4.46 -2.22 -3.80
N ILE A 39 5.65 -1.80 -3.35
CA ILE A 39 6.58 -1.05 -4.23
C ILE A 39 7.08 -1.90 -5.39
N THR A 40 7.13 -3.23 -5.24
CA THR A 40 7.61 -4.15 -6.29
C THR A 40 6.75 -4.13 -7.56
N TYR A 41 5.50 -3.67 -7.48
CA TYR A 41 4.62 -3.48 -8.63
C TYR A 41 4.92 -2.21 -9.43
N SER A 42 5.76 -1.29 -8.92
CA SER A 42 6.09 -0.05 -9.61
C SER A 42 7.26 -0.29 -10.56
N PRO A 43 7.06 -0.20 -11.89
CA PRO A 43 8.15 -0.37 -12.85
C PRO A 43 9.17 0.77 -12.75
N LYS A 44 8.75 1.92 -12.19
CA LYS A 44 9.56 3.13 -12.10
C LYS A 44 9.21 3.94 -10.85
N VAL A 45 10.22 4.29 -10.07
CA VAL A 45 10.15 5.13 -8.86
C VAL A 45 11.02 6.35 -9.07
N GLU A 46 10.42 7.55 -9.12
CA GLU A 46 11.09 8.83 -9.33
C GLU A 46 10.91 9.81 -8.16
N ASN A 47 10.15 9.40 -7.14
CA ASN A 47 9.82 10.22 -5.98
C ASN A 47 10.52 9.77 -4.68
N TRP A 48 11.57 8.97 -4.81
CA TRP A 48 12.44 8.61 -3.68
C TRP A 48 13.62 9.61 -3.60
N PRO A 49 13.73 10.39 -2.49
CA PRO A 49 14.82 11.37 -2.35
C PRO A 49 16.20 10.72 -2.42
N GLY A 50 17.09 11.32 -3.20
CA GLY A 50 18.47 10.85 -3.34
C GLY A 50 18.72 9.93 -4.53
N THR A 51 17.68 9.50 -5.23
CA THR A 51 17.79 8.69 -6.46
C THR A 51 16.89 9.30 -7.53
N ALA A 52 17.44 9.58 -8.72
CA ALA A 52 16.67 10.19 -9.79
C ALA A 52 15.59 9.23 -10.33
N GLN A 53 15.94 7.95 -10.45
CA GLN A 53 15.05 6.90 -10.95
C GLN A 53 15.58 5.53 -10.55
N MET A 54 14.67 4.61 -10.22
CA MET A 54 14.92 3.16 -10.05
C MET A 54 13.58 2.43 -10.22
N SER A 55 13.59 1.12 -10.38
CA SER A 55 12.39 0.30 -10.27
C SER A 55 12.06 0.02 -8.79
N GLY A 56 10.80 -0.39 -8.53
CA GLY A 56 10.40 -0.82 -7.20
C GLY A 56 11.13 -2.08 -6.73
N ASN A 57 11.47 -2.98 -7.65
CA ASN A 57 12.27 -4.17 -7.35
C ASN A 57 13.70 -3.78 -6.97
N GLU A 58 14.37 -2.91 -7.75
CA GLU A 58 15.70 -2.41 -7.39
C GLU A 58 15.73 -1.74 -6.01
N PHE A 59 14.68 -0.98 -5.67
CA PHE A 59 14.54 -0.41 -4.33
C PHE A 59 14.41 -1.50 -3.27
N ALA A 60 13.54 -2.48 -3.49
CA ALA A 60 13.27 -3.56 -2.54
C ALA A 60 14.51 -4.42 -2.29
N ASP A 61 15.21 -4.82 -3.36
CA ASP A 61 16.43 -5.62 -3.30
C ASP A 61 17.54 -4.87 -2.57
N ALA A 62 17.78 -3.60 -2.91
CA ALA A 62 18.79 -2.78 -2.25
C ALA A 62 18.52 -2.61 -0.75
N LEU A 63 17.26 -2.44 -0.35
CA LEU A 63 16.90 -2.30 1.06
C LEU A 63 16.99 -3.64 1.80
N LEU A 64 16.62 -4.76 1.17
CA LEU A 64 16.77 -6.10 1.71
C LEU A 64 18.26 -6.44 1.92
N ASP A 65 19.09 -6.20 0.91
CA ASP A 65 20.55 -6.40 1.02
C ASP A 65 21.15 -5.56 2.17
N GLN A 66 20.68 -4.33 2.32
CA GLN A 66 21.14 -3.45 3.39
C GLN A 66 20.80 -3.98 4.78
N VAL A 67 19.58 -4.49 5.00
CA VAL A 67 19.19 -5.02 6.32
C VAL A 67 19.86 -6.37 6.60
N MET A 68 20.02 -7.21 5.59
CA MET A 68 20.75 -8.48 5.69
C MET A 68 22.24 -8.25 6.05
N ALA A 69 22.88 -7.27 5.40
CA ALA A 69 24.25 -6.88 5.71
C ALA A 69 24.45 -6.35 7.15
N GLN A 70 23.40 -5.83 7.77
CA GLN A 70 23.39 -5.43 9.19
C GLN A 70 23.07 -6.58 10.15
N GLY A 71 22.80 -7.78 9.63
CA GLY A 71 22.54 -8.98 10.44
C GLY A 71 21.07 -9.24 10.78
N ALA A 72 20.13 -8.75 9.95
CA ALA A 72 18.74 -9.14 10.10
C ALA A 72 18.56 -10.65 9.87
N GLU A 73 17.76 -11.29 10.72
CA GLU A 73 17.19 -12.58 10.40
C GLU A 73 15.89 -12.37 9.63
N VAL A 74 15.65 -13.16 8.58
CA VAL A 74 14.43 -13.11 7.77
C VAL A 74 13.82 -14.50 7.68
N ASP A 75 12.48 -14.59 7.73
CA ASP A 75 11.77 -15.85 7.52
C ASP A 75 10.51 -15.58 6.68
N LEU A 76 10.24 -16.45 5.71
CA LEU A 76 9.03 -16.42 4.91
C LEU A 76 7.95 -17.23 5.62
N ALA A 77 7.11 -16.53 6.39
CA ALA A 77 6.04 -17.14 7.16
C ALA A 77 4.89 -16.16 7.39
N GLU A 78 3.66 -16.65 7.30
CA GLU A 78 2.48 -15.86 7.64
C GLU A 78 2.25 -15.87 9.16
N VAL A 79 2.13 -14.66 9.73
CA VAL A 79 1.77 -14.52 11.13
C VAL A 79 0.27 -14.71 11.30
N LEU A 80 -0.12 -15.76 12.01
CA LEU A 80 -1.53 -16.10 12.26
C LEU A 80 -2.12 -15.38 13.46
N ARG A 81 -1.33 -15.20 14.52
CA ARG A 81 -1.72 -14.50 15.75
C ARG A 81 -0.51 -14.12 16.60
N VAL A 82 -0.74 -13.20 17.51
CA VAL A 82 0.24 -12.76 18.50
C VAL A 82 -0.39 -12.77 19.89
N GLU A 83 0.38 -13.21 20.88
CA GLU A 83 0.00 -13.17 22.30
C GLU A 83 0.91 -12.20 23.05
N ASP A 84 0.32 -11.32 23.87
CA ASP A 84 1.08 -10.54 24.85
C ASP A 84 1.25 -11.37 26.13
N ARG A 85 2.49 -11.72 26.46
CA ARG A 85 2.86 -12.51 27.65
C ARG A 85 3.54 -11.65 28.71
N GLY A 86 3.11 -10.39 28.83
CA GLY A 86 3.69 -9.45 29.76
C GLY A 86 4.99 -8.84 29.25
N GLY A 87 6.15 -9.16 29.61
CA GLY A 87 7.41 -8.60 29.06
C GLY A 87 7.82 -9.13 27.70
N MET A 88 7.11 -10.10 27.14
CA MET A 88 7.42 -10.79 25.88
C MET A 88 6.20 -10.86 24.98
N LYS A 89 6.44 -10.83 23.67
CA LYS A 89 5.43 -11.06 22.62
C LYS A 89 5.71 -12.41 21.97
N ALA A 90 4.71 -13.29 21.91
CA ALA A 90 4.80 -14.59 21.24
C ALA A 90 4.06 -14.52 19.91
N VAL A 91 4.77 -14.71 18.81
CA VAL A 91 4.27 -14.64 17.41
C VAL A 91 4.15 -16.05 16.87
N PHE A 92 2.96 -16.42 16.42
CA PHE A 92 2.65 -17.75 15.89
C PHE A 92 2.53 -17.69 14.37
N THR A 93 3.25 -18.54 13.68
CA THR A 93 3.32 -18.60 12.23
C THR A 93 2.64 -19.85 11.64
N ASP A 94 2.32 -19.81 10.36
CA ASP A 94 1.61 -20.85 9.61
C ASP A 94 2.41 -22.16 9.48
N ASP A 95 3.75 -22.09 9.57
CA ASP A 95 4.65 -23.26 9.63
C ASP A 95 4.71 -23.94 11.00
N GLY A 96 3.88 -23.46 11.95
CA GLY A 96 3.77 -24.03 13.30
C GLY A 96 4.83 -23.57 14.28
N LYS A 97 5.72 -22.66 13.90
CA LYS A 97 6.72 -22.08 14.81
C LYS A 97 6.11 -21.03 15.74
N VAL A 98 6.81 -20.80 16.86
CA VAL A 98 6.53 -19.71 17.79
C VAL A 98 7.81 -18.90 17.98
N HIS A 99 7.76 -17.64 17.62
CA HIS A 99 8.86 -16.70 17.79
C HIS A 99 8.57 -15.78 18.97
N GLU A 100 9.58 -15.45 19.77
CA GLU A 100 9.43 -14.59 20.93
C GLU A 100 10.36 -13.38 20.82
N ALA A 101 9.84 -12.20 21.21
CA ALA A 101 10.60 -10.96 21.26
C ALA A 101 10.11 -10.03 22.37
N LYS A 102 10.95 -9.08 22.80
CA LYS A 102 10.59 -8.04 23.77
C LYS A 102 9.66 -6.98 23.18
N ALA A 103 9.82 -6.70 21.89
CA ALA A 103 8.99 -5.74 21.17
C ALA A 103 8.57 -6.27 19.79
N LEU A 104 7.45 -5.74 19.30
CA LEU A 104 6.85 -6.07 18.03
C LEU A 104 6.61 -4.82 17.22
N ILE A 105 6.96 -4.83 15.93
CA ILE A 105 6.60 -3.78 14.96
C ILE A 105 5.73 -4.40 13.88
N ILE A 106 4.47 -3.97 13.80
CA ILE A 106 3.52 -4.43 12.80
C ILE A 106 3.56 -3.47 11.59
N ALA A 107 4.00 -3.97 10.44
CA ALA A 107 4.20 -3.22 9.22
C ALA A 107 3.55 -3.92 8.00
N THR A 108 2.34 -4.44 8.20
CA THR A 108 1.58 -5.27 7.25
C THR A 108 1.16 -4.55 5.97
N GLY A 109 1.23 -3.20 5.96
CA GLY A 109 0.84 -2.40 4.82
C GLY A 109 -0.65 -2.47 4.51
N VAL A 110 -0.99 -2.32 3.22
CA VAL A 110 -2.35 -2.45 2.68
C VAL A 110 -2.31 -3.20 1.36
N LYS A 111 -3.44 -3.74 0.94
CA LYS A 111 -3.63 -4.23 -0.43
C LYS A 111 -4.56 -3.30 -1.19
N HIS A 112 -4.29 -3.08 -2.46
CA HIS A 112 -5.25 -2.42 -3.34
C HIS A 112 -6.43 -3.35 -3.57
N ARG A 113 -7.63 -2.76 -3.54
CA ARG A 113 -8.82 -3.49 -3.97
C ARG A 113 -8.78 -3.63 -5.48
N MET A 114 -8.81 -4.88 -5.95
CA MET A 114 -8.85 -5.23 -7.36
C MET A 114 -10.29 -5.18 -7.89
N LEU A 115 -10.44 -5.01 -9.20
CA LEU A 115 -11.74 -5.15 -9.88
C LEU A 115 -12.21 -6.61 -9.90
N GLY A 116 -11.27 -7.56 -9.80
CA GLY A 116 -11.53 -9.00 -9.84
C GLY A 116 -11.78 -9.51 -11.26
N LEU A 117 -11.16 -8.88 -12.24
CA LEU A 117 -11.32 -9.23 -13.65
C LEU A 117 -10.22 -10.19 -14.13
N PRO A 118 -10.53 -11.09 -15.08
CA PRO A 118 -9.51 -11.93 -15.72
C PRO A 118 -8.43 -11.06 -16.40
N GLY A 119 -7.16 -11.41 -16.21
CA GLY A 119 -6.02 -10.68 -16.79
C GLY A 119 -5.64 -9.40 -16.03
N GLU A 120 -6.33 -9.06 -14.93
CA GLU A 120 -6.05 -7.83 -14.19
C GLU A 120 -4.65 -7.83 -13.55
N ASN A 121 -4.23 -8.96 -12.97
CA ASN A 121 -2.92 -9.06 -12.32
C ASN A 121 -1.75 -8.90 -13.29
N GLU A 122 -1.88 -9.43 -14.48
CA GLU A 122 -0.85 -9.38 -15.54
C GLU A 122 -0.65 -7.96 -16.08
N LEU A 123 -1.67 -7.11 -15.96
CA LEU A 123 -1.63 -5.72 -16.41
C LEU A 123 -1.20 -4.73 -15.33
N VAL A 124 -1.06 -5.16 -14.08
CA VAL A 124 -0.57 -4.26 -13.01
C VAL A 124 0.87 -3.84 -13.30
N GLY A 125 1.10 -2.53 -13.46
CA GLY A 125 2.36 -1.94 -13.90
C GLY A 125 2.53 -1.87 -15.43
N GLU A 126 1.68 -2.55 -16.21
CA GLU A 126 1.75 -2.65 -17.68
C GLU A 126 0.46 -2.13 -18.36
N GLY A 127 -0.26 -1.23 -17.70
CA GLY A 127 -1.52 -0.65 -18.19
C GLY A 127 -2.52 -0.40 -17.07
N ILE A 128 -2.41 -1.11 -15.94
CA ILE A 128 -3.18 -0.84 -14.72
C ILE A 128 -2.25 -0.25 -13.66
N SER A 129 -2.67 0.86 -13.06
CA SER A 129 -1.98 1.53 -11.96
C SER A 129 -2.94 1.79 -10.78
N PHE A 130 -2.35 1.95 -9.60
CA PHE A 130 -3.05 2.33 -8.37
C PHE A 130 -2.57 3.68 -7.81
N CYS A 131 -1.69 4.41 -8.53
CA CYS A 131 -1.06 5.61 -8.00
C CYS A 131 -0.75 6.63 -9.11
N ALA A 132 -1.57 7.65 -9.24
CA ALA A 132 -1.35 8.73 -10.21
C ALA A 132 -0.10 9.58 -9.92
N VAL A 133 0.31 9.70 -8.65
CA VAL A 133 1.55 10.38 -8.26
C VAL A 133 2.78 9.61 -8.72
N CYS A 134 2.69 8.26 -8.73
CA CYS A 134 3.79 7.39 -9.11
C CYS A 134 3.91 7.26 -10.64
N ASP A 135 2.79 6.95 -11.29
CA ASP A 135 2.77 6.46 -12.67
C ASP A 135 2.14 7.44 -13.67
N GLY A 136 1.52 8.53 -13.19
CA GLY A 136 0.76 9.45 -14.06
C GLY A 136 1.59 10.07 -15.18
N ASP A 137 2.90 10.24 -15.01
CA ASP A 137 3.79 10.79 -16.04
C ASP A 137 3.98 9.86 -17.24
N PHE A 138 3.83 8.54 -17.06
CA PHE A 138 3.91 7.58 -18.17
C PHE A 138 2.77 7.73 -19.18
N TYR A 139 1.65 8.29 -18.71
CA TYR A 139 0.44 8.50 -19.52
C TYR A 139 0.28 9.95 -20.00
N SER A 140 1.35 10.74 -19.97
CA SER A 140 1.33 12.13 -20.46
C SER A 140 0.85 12.20 -21.91
N GLY A 141 -0.18 13.03 -22.16
CA GLY A 141 -0.79 13.20 -23.49
C GLY A 141 -1.68 12.04 -23.94
N GLN A 142 -1.83 10.99 -23.17
CA GLN A 142 -2.66 9.81 -23.48
C GLN A 142 -4.05 9.92 -22.86
N THR A 143 -4.92 8.95 -23.18
CA THR A 143 -6.26 8.82 -22.59
C THR A 143 -6.22 7.78 -21.47
N VAL A 144 -6.69 8.15 -20.28
CA VAL A 144 -6.76 7.23 -19.15
C VAL A 144 -8.15 7.11 -18.57
N CYS A 145 -8.48 5.93 -18.05
CA CYS A 145 -9.64 5.69 -17.24
C CYS A 145 -9.26 5.71 -15.75
N VAL A 146 -10.15 6.21 -14.90
CA VAL A 146 -10.04 6.14 -13.44
C VAL A 146 -11.27 5.43 -12.89
N ALA A 147 -11.07 4.26 -12.31
CA ALA A 147 -12.12 3.49 -11.64
C ALA A 147 -12.28 3.96 -10.19
N GLY A 148 -13.48 4.42 -9.84
CA GLY A 148 -13.83 4.87 -8.51
C GLY A 148 -14.41 6.28 -8.46
N GLY A 149 -14.99 6.64 -7.31
CA GLY A 149 -15.68 7.92 -7.14
C GLY A 149 -15.53 8.54 -5.75
N GLY A 150 -14.65 8.01 -4.91
CA GLY A 150 -14.29 8.57 -3.60
C GLY A 150 -13.20 9.64 -3.71
N ASN A 151 -12.80 10.22 -2.56
CA ASN A 151 -11.78 11.29 -2.51
C ASN A 151 -10.48 10.88 -3.20
N SER A 152 -9.98 9.66 -2.99
CA SER A 152 -8.76 9.18 -3.64
C SER A 152 -8.86 9.20 -5.16
N ALA A 153 -9.95 8.66 -5.73
CA ALA A 153 -10.18 8.65 -7.16
C ALA A 153 -10.24 10.06 -7.76
N LEU A 154 -10.93 10.99 -7.07
CA LEU A 154 -11.03 12.38 -7.50
C LEU A 154 -9.67 13.09 -7.46
N GLN A 155 -8.88 12.87 -6.40
CA GLN A 155 -7.54 13.46 -6.26
C GLN A 155 -6.59 12.94 -7.33
N GLU A 156 -6.57 11.63 -7.57
CA GLU A 156 -5.77 11.04 -8.65
C GLU A 156 -6.18 11.56 -10.03
N ALA A 157 -7.48 11.62 -10.30
CA ALA A 157 -7.99 12.16 -11.56
C ALA A 157 -7.65 13.65 -11.77
N ILE A 158 -7.62 14.46 -10.70
CA ILE A 158 -7.18 15.87 -10.77
C ILE A 158 -5.71 15.95 -11.20
N LEU A 159 -4.84 15.07 -10.68
CA LEU A 159 -3.43 14.99 -11.07
C LEU A 159 -3.30 14.56 -12.54
N LEU A 160 -3.98 13.47 -12.91
CA LEU A 160 -3.96 12.93 -14.26
C LEU A 160 -4.50 13.94 -15.31
N ALA A 161 -5.55 14.68 -14.97
CA ALA A 161 -6.11 15.70 -15.84
C ALA A 161 -5.16 16.89 -16.12
N GLY A 162 -4.11 17.03 -15.31
CA GLY A 162 -3.03 17.98 -15.57
C GLY A 162 -1.95 17.46 -16.53
N LYS A 163 -1.95 16.17 -16.85
CA LYS A 163 -0.90 15.48 -17.61
C LYS A 163 -1.43 14.78 -18.86
N CYS A 164 -2.59 14.13 -18.75
CA CYS A 164 -3.20 13.32 -19.79
C CYS A 164 -4.04 14.18 -20.75
N SER A 165 -4.18 13.74 -21.99
CA SER A 165 -5.07 14.41 -22.97
C SER A 165 -6.53 14.25 -22.60
N LYS A 166 -6.91 13.11 -22.01
CA LYS A 166 -8.28 12.83 -21.56
C LYS A 166 -8.27 11.94 -20.32
N VAL A 167 -9.16 12.24 -19.37
CA VAL A 167 -9.43 11.42 -18.19
C VAL A 167 -10.90 11.03 -18.17
N ILE A 168 -11.18 9.73 -18.11
CA ILE A 168 -12.54 9.20 -18.08
C ILE A 168 -12.78 8.58 -16.71
N MET A 169 -13.63 9.22 -15.90
CA MET A 169 -14.03 8.71 -14.60
C MET A 169 -15.11 7.66 -14.74
N LEU A 170 -14.87 6.48 -14.18
CA LEU A 170 -15.80 5.34 -14.19
C LEU A 170 -16.23 5.02 -12.76
N GLN A 171 -17.47 5.37 -12.42
CA GLN A 171 -18.04 5.14 -11.09
C GLN A 171 -19.22 4.17 -11.19
N ASP A 172 -19.19 3.10 -10.40
CA ASP A 172 -20.24 2.09 -10.37
C ASP A 172 -21.52 2.56 -9.65
N LEU A 173 -21.41 3.51 -8.73
CA LEU A 173 -22.55 4.13 -8.06
C LEU A 173 -23.18 5.22 -8.96
N PRO A 174 -24.47 5.57 -8.72
CA PRO A 174 -25.16 6.64 -9.46
C PRO A 174 -24.50 8.01 -9.30
N GLU A 175 -23.76 8.22 -8.20
CA GLU A 175 -23.12 9.48 -7.86
C GLU A 175 -21.70 9.28 -7.38
N PHE A 176 -20.86 10.31 -7.52
CA PHE A 176 -19.55 10.35 -6.88
C PHE A 176 -19.70 10.56 -5.38
N THR A 177 -18.96 9.77 -4.58
CA THR A 177 -19.04 9.79 -3.12
C THR A 177 -17.99 10.68 -2.46
N GLY A 178 -17.04 11.18 -3.22
CA GLY A 178 -16.02 12.10 -2.73
C GLY A 178 -16.54 13.52 -2.50
N GLU A 179 -15.73 14.36 -1.88
CA GLU A 179 -16.07 15.73 -1.51
C GLU A 179 -16.53 16.57 -2.71
N LYS A 180 -17.60 17.34 -2.53
CA LYS A 180 -18.15 18.20 -3.59
C LYS A 180 -17.12 19.17 -4.18
N LYS A 181 -16.25 19.73 -3.33
CA LYS A 181 -15.19 20.63 -3.78
C LYS A 181 -14.19 19.96 -4.74
N LEU A 182 -13.83 18.71 -4.49
CA LEU A 182 -12.97 17.94 -5.42
C LEU A 182 -13.69 17.65 -6.72
N GLN A 183 -14.98 17.32 -6.65
CA GLN A 183 -15.81 17.12 -7.83
C GLN A 183 -15.90 18.39 -8.68
N GLU A 184 -16.12 19.55 -8.08
CA GLU A 184 -16.17 20.85 -8.76
C GLU A 184 -14.84 21.16 -9.47
N ILE A 185 -13.70 20.97 -8.78
CA ILE A 185 -12.37 21.20 -9.35
C ILE A 185 -12.11 20.26 -10.54
N LEU A 186 -12.47 18.98 -10.40
CA LEU A 186 -12.22 17.98 -11.44
C LEU A 186 -13.11 18.20 -12.66
N PHE A 187 -14.42 18.33 -12.46
CA PHE A 187 -15.39 18.38 -13.55
C PHE A 187 -15.51 19.76 -14.21
N ALA A 188 -14.80 20.76 -13.71
CA ALA A 188 -14.59 22.02 -14.42
C ALA A 188 -13.55 21.92 -15.55
N ARG A 189 -12.80 20.81 -15.65
CA ARG A 189 -11.79 20.62 -16.68
C ARG A 189 -12.39 20.04 -17.95
N GLU A 190 -12.05 20.61 -19.09
CA GLU A 190 -12.60 20.23 -20.40
C GLU A 190 -12.18 18.82 -20.85
N ASN A 191 -11.02 18.33 -20.37
CA ASN A 191 -10.50 17.03 -20.71
C ASN A 191 -10.98 15.90 -19.77
N VAL A 192 -11.96 16.17 -18.90
CA VAL A 192 -12.50 15.17 -17.97
C VAL A 192 -13.92 14.77 -18.34
N GLU A 193 -14.11 13.50 -18.62
CA GLU A 193 -15.42 12.88 -18.85
C GLU A 193 -15.84 12.11 -17.59
N LYS A 194 -17.12 12.25 -17.19
CA LYS A 194 -17.68 11.50 -16.07
C LYS A 194 -18.72 10.50 -16.53
N ARG A 195 -18.62 9.26 -16.04
CA ARG A 195 -19.61 8.20 -16.22
C ARG A 195 -19.94 7.60 -14.87
N THR A 196 -21.21 7.63 -14.50
CA THR A 196 -21.72 7.08 -13.24
C THR A 196 -22.70 5.94 -13.51
N GLY A 197 -22.92 5.04 -12.55
CA GLY A 197 -23.77 3.88 -12.71
C GLY A 197 -23.20 2.86 -13.71
N VAL A 198 -21.89 2.89 -13.96
CA VAL A 198 -21.21 1.97 -14.88
C VAL A 198 -20.22 1.10 -14.14
N LYS A 199 -20.27 -0.20 -14.38
CA LYS A 199 -19.35 -1.18 -13.84
C LYS A 199 -18.38 -1.63 -14.92
N ILE A 200 -17.08 -1.66 -14.59
CA ILE A 200 -16.07 -2.28 -15.46
C ILE A 200 -16.26 -3.81 -15.37
N THR A 201 -16.43 -4.46 -16.52
CA THR A 201 -16.69 -5.89 -16.63
C THR A 201 -15.68 -6.64 -17.49
N GLY A 202 -14.73 -5.93 -18.12
CA GLY A 202 -13.68 -6.52 -18.93
C GLY A 202 -12.52 -5.57 -19.16
N LEU A 203 -11.39 -6.14 -19.52
CA LEU A 203 -10.16 -5.45 -19.93
C LEU A 203 -9.90 -5.80 -21.37
N GLU A 204 -9.75 -4.78 -22.23
CA GLU A 204 -9.48 -4.95 -23.66
C GLU A 204 -7.99 -4.81 -23.88
N THR A 205 -7.36 -5.85 -24.42
CA THR A 205 -5.92 -5.87 -24.66
C THR A 205 -5.58 -6.16 -26.12
N GLU A 206 -4.52 -5.56 -26.60
CA GLU A 206 -3.92 -5.85 -27.89
C GLU A 206 -2.41 -6.04 -27.73
N ASN A 207 -1.89 -7.18 -28.18
CA ASN A 207 -0.47 -7.57 -28.02
C ASN A 207 0.04 -7.53 -26.56
N GLY A 208 -0.83 -7.78 -25.57
CA GLY A 208 -0.50 -7.74 -24.15
C GLY A 208 -0.59 -6.36 -23.49
N GLU A 209 -0.86 -5.30 -24.24
CA GLU A 209 -1.04 -3.94 -23.74
C GLU A 209 -2.53 -3.62 -23.57
N LEU A 210 -2.86 -2.83 -22.53
CA LEU A 210 -4.22 -2.33 -22.33
C LEU A 210 -4.60 -1.34 -23.44
N ARG A 211 -5.78 -1.52 -24.04
CA ARG A 211 -6.35 -0.64 -25.10
C ARG A 211 -7.72 -0.09 -24.73
N GLY A 212 -8.30 -0.60 -23.67
CA GLY A 212 -9.60 -0.13 -23.21
C GLY A 212 -10.17 -0.96 -22.09
N VAL A 213 -11.35 -0.59 -21.66
CA VAL A 213 -12.14 -1.32 -20.69
C VAL A 213 -13.56 -1.53 -21.19
N THR A 214 -14.12 -2.70 -20.97
CA THR A 214 -15.54 -2.94 -21.19
C THR A 214 -16.32 -2.48 -19.97
N VAL A 215 -17.30 -1.62 -20.20
CA VAL A 215 -18.23 -1.16 -19.16
C VAL A 215 -19.66 -1.61 -19.45
N GLU A 216 -20.44 -1.80 -18.41
CA GLU A 216 -21.86 -2.15 -18.44
C GLU A 216 -22.60 -1.25 -17.49
N THR A 217 -23.81 -0.77 -17.86
CA THR A 217 -24.64 -0.04 -16.91
C THR A 217 -25.10 -0.96 -15.80
N ARG A 218 -25.22 -0.45 -14.57
CA ARG A 218 -25.56 -1.23 -13.39
C ARG A 218 -26.95 -1.91 -13.49
N GLU A 219 -27.81 -1.39 -14.35
CA GLU A 219 -29.16 -1.93 -14.60
C GLU A 219 -29.18 -3.06 -15.66
N GLY A 220 -28.00 -3.53 -16.11
CA GLY A 220 -27.91 -4.61 -17.09
C GLY A 220 -28.11 -4.12 -18.53
N GLY A 221 -27.53 -2.97 -18.88
CA GLY A 221 -27.55 -2.41 -20.23
C GLY A 221 -26.55 -3.07 -21.19
N GLU A 222 -26.48 -2.50 -22.38
CA GLU A 222 -25.50 -2.94 -23.40
C GLU A 222 -24.09 -2.69 -22.89
N LYS A 223 -23.19 -3.62 -23.23
CA LYS A 223 -21.76 -3.47 -22.97
C LYS A 223 -21.15 -2.50 -23.98
N GLU A 224 -20.33 -1.60 -23.50
CA GLU A 224 -19.59 -0.63 -24.30
C GLU A 224 -18.10 -0.74 -24.01
N THR A 225 -17.27 -0.65 -25.03
CA THR A 225 -15.82 -0.53 -24.88
C THR A 225 -15.43 0.95 -24.81
N VAL A 226 -14.76 1.32 -23.72
CA VAL A 226 -14.17 2.64 -23.51
C VAL A 226 -12.68 2.53 -23.81
N ALA A 227 -12.23 3.13 -24.92
CA ALA A 227 -10.82 3.11 -25.29
C ALA A 227 -9.99 3.95 -24.31
N CYS A 228 -8.88 3.40 -23.84
CA CYS A 228 -7.89 4.07 -23.00
C CYS A 228 -6.54 3.36 -23.08
N ASP A 229 -5.48 4.10 -22.80
CA ASP A 229 -4.10 3.61 -22.77
C ASP A 229 -3.68 3.16 -21.36
N GLY A 230 -4.43 3.58 -20.34
CA GLY A 230 -4.19 3.21 -18.95
C GLY A 230 -5.46 3.22 -18.09
N LEU A 231 -5.49 2.38 -17.07
CA LEU A 231 -6.56 2.30 -16.08
C LEU A 231 -6.00 2.50 -14.67
N PHE A 232 -6.42 3.58 -14.02
CA PHE A 232 -6.10 3.84 -12.61
C PHE A 232 -7.22 3.31 -11.72
N VAL A 233 -6.90 2.32 -10.88
CA VAL A 233 -7.90 1.65 -10.02
C VAL A 233 -7.85 2.26 -8.62
N ALA A 234 -8.83 3.12 -8.30
CA ALA A 234 -8.93 3.86 -7.04
C ALA A 234 -10.24 3.53 -6.29
N ILE A 235 -10.54 2.21 -6.14
CA ILE A 235 -11.74 1.69 -5.49
C ILE A 235 -11.55 1.28 -4.03
N GLY A 236 -10.44 1.70 -3.44
CA GLY A 236 -10.12 1.55 -2.03
C GLY A 236 -8.95 0.63 -1.72
N LEU A 237 -8.54 0.69 -0.46
CA LEU A 237 -7.45 -0.10 0.12
C LEU A 237 -8.01 -1.05 1.17
N ILE A 238 -7.37 -2.20 1.34
CA ILE A 238 -7.74 -3.21 2.32
C ILE A 238 -6.56 -3.41 3.28
N PRO A 239 -6.63 -2.91 4.53
CA PRO A 239 -5.67 -3.27 5.55
C PRO A 239 -5.98 -4.68 6.08
N GLU A 240 -4.95 -5.52 6.22
CA GLU A 240 -5.08 -6.87 6.76
C GLU A 240 -4.60 -6.90 8.22
N ASN A 241 -5.29 -6.18 9.10
CA ASN A 241 -4.88 -5.92 10.49
C ASN A 241 -5.67 -6.72 11.53
N GLU A 242 -6.66 -7.49 11.12
CA GLU A 242 -7.62 -8.12 12.02
C GLU A 242 -6.96 -9.09 13.03
N ALA A 243 -5.92 -9.80 12.61
CA ALA A 243 -5.16 -10.72 13.46
C ALA A 243 -4.48 -10.03 14.67
N PHE A 244 -4.36 -8.70 14.63
CA PHE A 244 -3.66 -7.90 15.64
C PHE A 244 -4.57 -6.97 16.46
N ARG A 245 -5.90 -7.08 16.30
CA ARG A 245 -6.89 -6.18 16.95
C ARG A 245 -6.81 -6.19 18.48
N GLU A 246 -6.44 -7.31 19.07
CA GLU A 246 -6.27 -7.42 20.52
C GLU A 246 -5.10 -6.54 21.04
N LEU A 247 -4.06 -6.37 20.22
CA LEU A 247 -2.83 -5.65 20.57
C LEU A 247 -2.90 -4.15 20.20
N ALA A 248 -3.56 -3.82 19.09
CA ALA A 248 -3.64 -2.46 18.60
C ALA A 248 -5.09 -2.11 18.21
N ALA A 249 -5.54 -0.91 18.58
CA ALA A 249 -6.88 -0.45 18.23
C ALA A 249 -7.01 -0.27 16.71
N LEU A 250 -8.14 -0.70 16.15
CA LEU A 250 -8.47 -0.48 14.75
C LEU A 250 -9.60 0.56 14.64
N ASN A 251 -9.48 1.47 13.67
CA ASN A 251 -10.58 2.35 13.32
C ASN A 251 -11.68 1.62 12.52
N SER A 252 -12.76 2.31 12.16
CA SER A 252 -13.89 1.73 11.41
C SER A 252 -13.54 1.20 10.01
N TYR A 253 -12.37 1.56 9.48
CA TYR A 253 -11.86 1.10 8.18
C TYR A 253 -10.82 0.00 8.31
N GLY A 254 -10.52 -0.49 9.53
CA GLY A 254 -9.56 -1.54 9.79
C GLY A 254 -8.09 -1.10 9.87
N TYR A 255 -7.81 0.20 9.89
CA TYR A 255 -6.46 0.72 10.07
C TYR A 255 -6.11 0.84 11.55
N PHE A 256 -4.84 0.64 11.89
CA PHE A 256 -4.36 0.87 13.25
C PHE A 256 -4.45 2.34 13.66
N ASP A 257 -5.09 2.61 14.78
CA ASP A 257 -4.97 3.87 15.48
C ASP A 257 -3.64 3.91 16.23
N SER A 258 -2.84 4.92 15.94
CA SER A 258 -1.54 5.15 16.57
C SER A 258 -1.18 6.64 16.54
N ASP A 259 -0.33 7.04 17.46
CA ASP A 259 0.22 8.38 17.53
C ASP A 259 1.38 8.61 16.52
N GLU A 260 1.97 9.79 16.53
CA GLU A 260 3.13 10.11 15.70
C GLU A 260 4.39 9.31 16.07
N ALA A 261 4.47 8.78 17.29
CA ALA A 261 5.55 7.90 17.73
C ALA A 261 5.33 6.43 17.31
N CYS A 262 4.28 6.15 16.55
CA CYS A 262 3.94 4.79 16.10
C CYS A 262 3.58 3.82 17.24
N THR A 263 3.18 4.34 18.42
CA THR A 263 2.82 3.52 19.57
C THR A 263 1.39 3.00 19.47
N THR A 264 1.09 1.93 20.19
CA THR A 264 -0.23 1.33 20.30
C THR A 264 -0.70 1.30 21.77
N LYS A 265 -1.92 0.82 22.01
CA LYS A 265 -2.44 0.60 23.36
C LYS A 265 -1.65 -0.43 24.18
N THR A 266 -0.88 -1.30 23.52
CA THR A 266 -0.13 -2.38 24.17
C THR A 266 1.35 -2.02 24.28
N PRO A 267 1.92 -1.93 25.49
CA PRO A 267 3.34 -1.66 25.66
C PRO A 267 4.22 -2.67 24.90
N GLY A 268 5.23 -2.16 24.19
CA GLY A 268 6.12 -2.97 23.37
C GLY A 268 5.54 -3.40 22.01
N VAL A 269 4.36 -2.90 21.62
CA VAL A 269 3.79 -3.10 20.29
C VAL A 269 3.70 -1.78 19.56
N PHE A 270 4.27 -1.72 18.37
CA PHE A 270 4.36 -0.56 17.50
C PHE A 270 3.78 -0.87 16.12
N VAL A 271 3.35 0.15 15.40
CA VAL A 271 2.79 -0.01 14.04
C VAL A 271 3.46 0.97 13.08
N ALA A 272 3.73 0.57 11.84
CA ALA A 272 4.45 1.40 10.89
C ALA A 272 3.91 1.24 9.45
N GLY A 273 3.94 2.31 8.69
CA GLY A 273 3.59 2.31 7.27
C GLY A 273 2.09 2.39 7.02
N ASP A 274 1.67 1.87 5.88
CA ASP A 274 0.33 2.11 5.33
C ASP A 274 -0.80 1.38 6.05
N CYS A 275 -0.49 0.42 6.92
CA CYS A 275 -1.45 -0.22 7.82
C CYS A 275 -2.01 0.72 8.90
N ARG A 276 -1.37 1.89 9.11
CA ARG A 276 -1.81 2.91 10.07
C ARG A 276 -2.90 3.81 9.50
N SER A 277 -3.69 4.39 10.41
CA SER A 277 -4.61 5.50 10.10
C SER A 277 -3.80 6.76 9.79
N LYS A 278 -3.64 7.10 8.50
CA LYS A 278 -2.86 8.25 8.01
C LYS A 278 -3.41 8.74 6.66
N ASN A 279 -3.18 10.00 6.35
CA ASN A 279 -3.67 10.63 5.13
C ASN A 279 -2.77 10.38 3.92
N VAL A 280 -1.45 10.25 4.13
CA VAL A 280 -0.46 10.10 3.06
C VAL A 280 0.16 8.71 3.12
N ARG A 281 0.03 7.96 2.04
CA ARG A 281 0.63 6.64 1.83
C ARG A 281 1.60 6.73 0.68
N GLN A 282 2.87 6.85 1.00
CA GLN A 282 3.98 6.97 0.06
C GLN A 282 5.19 6.22 0.60
N LEU A 283 6.10 5.84 -0.30
CA LEU A 283 7.34 5.14 0.04
C LEU A 283 8.12 5.83 1.16
N THR A 284 8.29 7.16 1.04
CA THR A 284 8.99 7.99 2.03
C THR A 284 8.30 8.03 3.38
N THR A 285 6.94 8.10 3.41
CA THR A 285 6.20 8.11 4.69
C THR A 285 6.17 6.74 5.34
N ALA A 286 6.19 5.67 4.56
CA ALA A 286 6.30 4.30 5.08
C ALA A 286 7.68 4.08 5.72
N ALA A 287 8.77 4.49 5.05
CA ALA A 287 10.12 4.45 5.61
C ALA A 287 10.25 5.31 6.87
N GLY A 288 9.69 6.53 6.87
CA GLY A 288 9.68 7.42 8.04
C GLY A 288 9.00 6.80 9.26
N ASP A 289 7.84 6.17 9.07
CA ASP A 289 7.14 5.43 10.11
C ASP A 289 8.00 4.27 10.64
N GLY A 290 8.65 3.51 9.75
CA GLY A 290 9.54 2.41 10.11
C GLY A 290 10.66 2.86 11.02
N ALA A 291 11.35 3.95 10.67
CA ALA A 291 12.40 4.54 11.49
C ALA A 291 11.87 4.99 12.87
N THR A 292 10.70 5.64 12.89
CA THR A 292 10.07 6.12 14.12
C THR A 292 9.69 4.96 15.06
N ALA A 293 9.02 3.94 14.52
CA ALA A 293 8.61 2.76 15.28
C ALA A 293 9.82 2.00 15.87
N ALA A 294 10.89 1.84 15.07
CA ALA A 294 12.11 1.19 15.52
C ALA A 294 12.77 1.93 16.70
N LEU A 295 12.91 3.25 16.59
CA LEU A 295 13.50 4.05 17.67
C LEU A 295 12.62 4.03 18.93
N ALA A 296 11.30 4.01 18.77
CA ALA A 296 10.38 3.86 19.91
C ALA A 296 10.51 2.47 20.55
N ALA A 297 10.61 1.40 19.75
CA ALA A 297 10.82 0.03 20.24
C ALA A 297 12.16 -0.12 20.96
N CYS A 298 13.23 0.47 20.43
CA CYS A 298 14.55 0.44 21.08
C CYS A 298 14.50 1.13 22.44
N ARG A 299 13.91 2.33 22.55
CA ARG A 299 13.73 3.03 23.83
C ARG A 299 12.91 2.24 24.83
N PHE A 300 11.85 1.57 24.37
CA PHE A 300 11.03 0.70 25.22
C PHE A 300 11.84 -0.45 25.81
N ILE A 301 12.66 -1.12 24.99
CA ILE A 301 13.52 -2.22 25.45
C ILE A 301 14.59 -1.71 26.42
N ASP A 302 15.21 -0.59 26.15
CA ASP A 302 16.27 -0.03 27.01
C ASP A 302 15.73 0.48 28.35
N GLY A 303 14.48 0.94 28.42
CA GLY A 303 13.82 1.33 29.66
C GLY A 303 13.34 0.18 30.52
N GLN A 304 13.40 -1.07 30.02
CA GLN A 304 13.08 -2.30 30.74
C GLN A 304 14.31 -3.02 31.27
N GLY A 305 15.52 -2.53 30.99
CA GLY A 305 16.81 -3.11 31.35
C GLY A 305 17.31 -2.66 32.72
#